data_c88058d680d2b24ebbe5e476346fcdf7
#
_entry.id   c88058d680d2b24ebbe5e476346fcdf7
#
_cell.length_a   1.000
_cell.length_b   1.000
_cell.length_c   1.000
_cell.angle_alpha   90.00
_cell.angle_beta   90.00
_cell.angle_gamma   90.00
#
_symmetry.space_group_name_H-M   'P 1'
#
loop_
_entity.id
_entity.type
_entity.pdbx_description
1 polymer ?
#
loop_
_entity_poly.entity_id
_entity_poly.type
_entity_poly.pdbx_seq_one_letter_code
_entity_poly.pdbx_strand_id
1 'polypeptide(L)'
;MIGSVLTELAAHHWPVLVVDDGSRDATATEAKAAGAAVVSVPFNVGVGGAMRTGFVYAMRQGHDAVVQVDADGQHAPDSVHRLLEALNDADVVIGARFAGEGDYQVRGPRRWAMRVLARALSRLTRTPLTDVTSGFRATGPAALPLFARDYPQEYLGDTVESLVLAHRAGLTIAQVPVAMRPRAGGRPSQSSFRAGIYLLRAMLVLMMAVVRRRSDDAHVAESDSHG
;
A
#
# COMPACT_ATOMS: atom_id res chain seq x y z
N MET A 1 -16.86 14.30 -1.85
CA MET A 1 -15.88 13.64 -0.96
C MET A 1 -14.46 13.73 -1.52
N ILE A 2 -14.21 13.34 -2.74
CA ILE A 2 -12.85 13.46 -3.33
C ILE A 2 -12.38 14.93 -3.37
N GLY A 3 -13.27 15.88 -3.62
CA GLY A 3 -12.92 17.31 -3.66
C GLY A 3 -12.29 17.83 -2.38
N SER A 4 -12.75 17.42 -1.19
CA SER A 4 -12.15 17.85 0.08
C SER A 4 -10.73 17.33 0.26
N VAL A 5 -10.47 16.06 -0.09
CA VAL A 5 -9.14 15.45 -0.03
C VAL A 5 -8.19 16.17 -0.99
N LEU A 6 -8.65 16.47 -2.19
CA LEU A 6 -7.86 17.19 -3.19
C LEU A 6 -7.55 18.63 -2.77
N THR A 7 -8.50 19.32 -2.15
CA THR A 7 -8.28 20.68 -1.62
C THR A 7 -7.21 20.69 -0.55
N GLU A 8 -7.21 19.70 0.37
CA GLU A 8 -6.19 19.58 1.39
C GLU A 8 -4.81 19.24 0.78
N LEU A 9 -4.74 18.32 -0.18
CA LEU A 9 -3.49 17.98 -0.87
C LEU A 9 -2.92 19.16 -1.69
N ALA A 10 -3.79 19.95 -2.33
CA ALA A 10 -3.38 21.13 -3.12
C ALA A 10 -2.67 22.18 -2.27
N ALA A 11 -2.99 22.31 -0.98
CA ALA A 11 -2.32 23.23 -0.07
C ALA A 11 -0.82 22.94 0.09
N HIS A 12 -0.37 21.72 -0.22
CA HIS A 12 1.04 21.33 -0.16
C HIS A 12 1.78 21.44 -1.49
N HIS A 13 1.10 21.88 -2.57
CA HIS A 13 1.67 22.04 -3.92
C HIS A 13 2.28 20.77 -4.53
N TRP A 14 1.89 19.58 -4.08
CA TRP A 14 2.29 18.33 -4.72
C TRP A 14 1.51 18.10 -6.02
N PRO A 15 2.12 17.50 -7.04
CA PRO A 15 1.38 16.99 -8.19
C PRO A 15 0.46 15.85 -7.74
N VAL A 16 -0.84 15.98 -8.01
CA VAL A 16 -1.84 14.99 -7.61
C VAL A 16 -2.41 14.30 -8.83
N LEU A 17 -2.36 12.96 -8.82
CA LEU A 17 -3.03 12.11 -9.79
C LEU A 17 -4.22 11.39 -9.13
N VAL A 18 -5.36 11.46 -9.76
CA VAL A 18 -6.51 10.62 -9.46
C VAL A 18 -6.62 9.52 -10.52
N VAL A 19 -6.55 8.27 -10.10
CA VAL A 19 -6.88 7.13 -10.96
C VAL A 19 -8.33 6.75 -10.69
N ASP A 20 -9.19 7.01 -11.67
CA ASP A 20 -10.61 6.71 -11.61
C ASP A 20 -10.86 5.30 -12.17
N ASP A 21 -11.15 4.36 -11.30
CA ASP A 21 -11.35 2.95 -11.60
C ASP A 21 -12.80 2.64 -12.04
N GLY A 22 -13.25 3.37 -13.06
CA GLY A 22 -14.57 3.17 -13.65
C GLY A 22 -15.72 3.67 -12.78
N SER A 23 -15.56 4.80 -12.09
CA SER A 23 -16.64 5.43 -11.31
C SER A 23 -17.83 5.79 -12.20
N ARG A 24 -19.04 5.63 -11.63
CA ARG A 24 -20.30 5.99 -12.31
C ARG A 24 -20.87 7.31 -11.84
N ASP A 25 -20.19 7.99 -10.94
CA ASP A 25 -20.56 9.27 -10.36
C ASP A 25 -19.66 10.40 -10.90
N ALA A 26 -19.75 11.58 -10.30
CA ALA A 26 -18.99 12.76 -10.72
C ALA A 26 -17.51 12.76 -10.29
N THR A 27 -16.97 11.65 -9.78
CA THR A 27 -15.62 11.59 -9.19
C THR A 27 -14.55 12.16 -10.13
N ALA A 28 -14.49 11.70 -11.38
CA ALA A 28 -13.50 12.18 -12.35
C ALA A 28 -13.67 13.67 -12.69
N THR A 29 -14.91 14.14 -12.76
CA THR A 29 -15.24 15.56 -13.05
C THR A 29 -14.85 16.44 -11.87
N GLU A 30 -15.18 16.04 -10.63
CA GLU A 30 -14.80 16.76 -9.42
C GLU A 30 -13.26 16.82 -9.27
N ALA A 31 -12.57 15.74 -9.58
CA ALA A 31 -11.11 15.68 -9.51
C ALA A 31 -10.45 16.65 -10.51
N LYS A 32 -10.92 16.68 -11.75
CA LYS A 32 -10.44 17.63 -12.77
C LYS A 32 -10.72 19.08 -12.37
N ALA A 33 -11.92 19.35 -11.85
CA ALA A 33 -12.30 20.70 -11.38
C ALA A 33 -11.43 21.15 -10.19
N ALA A 34 -10.94 20.23 -9.37
CA ALA A 34 -10.00 20.52 -8.28
C ALA A 34 -8.53 20.65 -8.75
N GLY A 35 -8.26 20.58 -10.05
CA GLY A 35 -6.91 20.75 -10.62
C GLY A 35 -6.02 19.51 -10.60
N ALA A 36 -6.55 18.33 -10.22
CA ALA A 36 -5.79 17.10 -10.26
C ALA A 36 -5.65 16.56 -11.69
N ALA A 37 -4.53 15.91 -12.00
CA ALA A 37 -4.45 15.03 -13.16
C ALA A 37 -5.40 13.84 -12.96
N VAL A 38 -6.09 13.40 -14.02
CA VAL A 38 -7.04 12.29 -13.93
C VAL A 38 -6.78 11.27 -15.03
N VAL A 39 -6.58 10.03 -14.65
CA VAL A 39 -6.58 8.87 -15.53
C VAL A 39 -7.81 8.04 -15.24
N SER A 40 -8.74 7.97 -16.18
CA SER A 40 -9.93 7.11 -16.08
C SER A 40 -9.69 5.81 -16.84
N VAL A 41 -9.85 4.66 -16.18
CA VAL A 41 -9.85 3.37 -16.85
C VAL A 41 -11.26 3.01 -17.31
N PRO A 42 -11.42 2.33 -18.46
CA PRO A 42 -12.74 2.15 -19.08
C PRO A 42 -13.66 1.17 -18.32
N PHE A 43 -13.11 0.37 -17.44
CA PHE A 43 -13.82 -0.58 -16.59
C PHE A 43 -13.07 -0.78 -15.28
N ASN A 44 -13.75 -1.27 -14.23
CA ASN A 44 -13.14 -1.52 -12.94
C ASN A 44 -12.07 -2.62 -13.04
N VAL A 45 -10.81 -2.24 -12.79
CA VAL A 45 -9.64 -3.13 -12.78
C VAL A 45 -9.21 -3.52 -11.36
N GLY A 46 -9.92 -2.99 -10.37
CA GLY A 46 -9.61 -3.19 -8.96
C GLY A 46 -8.49 -2.30 -8.45
N VAL A 47 -8.37 -2.22 -7.11
CA VAL A 47 -7.43 -1.32 -6.43
C VAL A 47 -5.99 -1.53 -6.91
N GLY A 48 -5.54 -2.77 -7.06
CA GLY A 48 -4.18 -3.06 -7.53
C GLY A 48 -3.93 -2.64 -8.97
N GLY A 49 -4.93 -2.80 -9.86
CA GLY A 49 -4.86 -2.31 -11.24
C GLY A 49 -4.82 -0.79 -11.32
N ALA A 50 -5.63 -0.12 -10.50
CA ALA A 50 -5.61 1.34 -10.37
C ALA A 50 -4.27 1.84 -9.83
N MET A 51 -3.71 1.20 -8.80
CA MET A 51 -2.39 1.52 -8.26
C MET A 51 -1.28 1.35 -9.30
N ARG A 52 -1.28 0.22 -10.02
CA ARG A 52 -0.33 0.00 -11.11
C ARG A 52 -0.42 1.08 -12.19
N THR A 53 -1.63 1.50 -12.55
CA THR A 53 -1.84 2.61 -13.48
C THR A 53 -1.21 3.90 -12.97
N GLY A 54 -1.36 4.21 -11.68
CA GLY A 54 -0.73 5.34 -11.02
C GLY A 54 0.80 5.29 -11.07
N PHE A 55 1.41 4.13 -10.77
CA PHE A 55 2.85 3.94 -10.85
C PHE A 55 3.40 4.10 -12.27
N VAL A 56 2.71 3.52 -13.27
CA VAL A 56 3.07 3.70 -14.69
C VAL A 56 3.01 5.16 -15.11
N TYR A 57 1.95 5.88 -14.68
CA TYR A 57 1.83 7.31 -14.94
C TYR A 57 2.97 8.09 -14.32
N ALA A 58 3.26 7.88 -13.04
CA ALA A 58 4.33 8.56 -12.32
C ALA A 58 5.69 8.39 -13.00
N MET A 59 6.03 7.15 -13.39
CA MET A 59 7.25 6.88 -14.14
C MET A 59 7.32 7.64 -15.47
N ARG A 60 6.22 7.68 -16.22
CA ARG A 60 6.16 8.38 -17.51
C ARG A 60 6.29 9.88 -17.38
N GLN A 61 5.87 10.44 -16.23
CA GLN A 61 6.02 11.86 -15.92
C GLN A 61 7.37 12.20 -15.27
N GLY A 62 8.24 11.21 -15.04
CA GLY A 62 9.57 11.42 -14.44
C GLY A 62 9.53 11.68 -12.94
N HIS A 63 8.51 11.19 -12.23
CA HIS A 63 8.47 11.29 -10.77
C HIS A 63 9.33 10.21 -10.12
N ASP A 64 10.06 10.58 -9.07
CA ASP A 64 10.94 9.68 -8.33
C ASP A 64 10.24 9.01 -7.13
N ALA A 65 9.12 9.54 -6.68
CA ALA A 65 8.35 9.01 -5.57
C ALA A 65 6.84 9.08 -5.82
N VAL A 66 6.11 8.12 -5.25
CA VAL A 66 4.64 8.09 -5.26
C VAL A 66 4.14 7.87 -3.84
N VAL A 67 3.19 8.69 -3.39
CA VAL A 67 2.45 8.45 -2.14
C VAL A 67 1.01 8.11 -2.47
N GLN A 68 0.56 6.96 -1.99
CA GLN A 68 -0.84 6.53 -2.08
C GLN A 68 -1.65 7.19 -0.98
N VAL A 69 -2.74 7.84 -1.36
CA VAL A 69 -3.72 8.45 -0.44
C VAL A 69 -5.11 7.98 -0.83
N ASP A 70 -5.86 7.42 0.12
CA ASP A 70 -7.24 6.98 -0.14
C ASP A 70 -8.20 8.18 -0.14
N ALA A 71 -9.17 8.15 -1.05
CA ALA A 71 -10.14 9.24 -1.23
C ALA A 71 -11.23 9.31 -0.14
N ASP A 72 -11.12 8.51 0.92
CA ASP A 72 -12.09 8.47 2.03
C ASP A 72 -11.82 9.48 3.16
N GLY A 73 -10.73 10.26 3.01
CA GLY A 73 -10.35 11.31 3.95
C GLY A 73 -9.71 10.80 5.26
N GLN A 74 -9.42 9.50 5.38
CA GLN A 74 -8.79 8.96 6.57
C GLN A 74 -7.30 9.30 6.68
N HIS A 75 -6.61 9.47 5.56
CA HIS A 75 -5.20 9.82 5.52
C HIS A 75 -5.02 11.34 5.69
N ALA A 76 -4.24 11.73 6.70
CA ALA A 76 -3.92 13.13 6.93
C ALA A 76 -2.82 13.58 5.95
N PRO A 77 -3.06 14.58 5.07
CA PRO A 77 -2.05 15.07 4.13
C PRO A 77 -0.76 15.53 4.79
N ASP A 78 -0.82 16.11 5.98
CA ASP A 78 0.36 16.52 6.74
C ASP A 78 1.34 15.35 7.03
N SER A 79 0.82 14.12 7.08
CA SER A 79 1.65 12.93 7.29
C SER A 79 2.42 12.50 6.04
N VAL A 80 2.10 13.03 4.86
CA VAL A 80 2.81 12.71 3.60
C VAL A 80 4.28 13.08 3.69
N HIS A 81 4.61 14.22 4.31
CA HIS A 81 6.01 14.62 4.49
C HIS A 81 6.83 13.57 5.24
N ARG A 82 6.27 12.99 6.33
CA ARG A 82 6.95 11.95 7.11
C ARG A 82 7.23 10.69 6.27
N LEU A 83 6.31 10.33 5.37
CA LEU A 83 6.53 9.20 4.48
C LEU A 83 7.62 9.50 3.45
N LEU A 84 7.61 10.71 2.87
CA LEU A 84 8.62 11.13 1.90
C LEU A 84 10.01 11.26 2.54
N GLU A 85 10.12 11.80 3.74
CA GLU A 85 11.39 11.87 4.49
C GLU A 85 11.96 10.47 4.76
N ALA A 86 11.11 9.51 5.13
CA ALA A 86 11.55 8.14 5.40
C ALA A 86 11.99 7.37 4.14
N LEU A 87 11.67 7.86 2.92
CA LEU A 87 12.22 7.31 1.67
C LEU A 87 13.73 7.60 1.49
N ASN A 88 14.34 8.46 2.30
CA ASN A 88 15.79 8.62 2.30
C ASN A 88 16.52 7.36 2.82
N ASP A 89 15.84 6.56 3.67
CA ASP A 89 16.40 5.37 4.33
C ASP A 89 15.72 4.07 3.88
N ALA A 90 14.66 4.14 3.07
CA ALA A 90 13.91 2.97 2.63
C ALA A 90 13.30 3.15 1.24
N ASP A 91 13.10 2.05 0.54
CA ASP A 91 12.51 2.04 -0.82
C ASP A 91 10.97 2.04 -0.78
N VAL A 92 10.39 1.49 0.29
CA VAL A 92 8.94 1.46 0.52
C VAL A 92 8.66 1.83 1.98
N VAL A 93 7.80 2.82 2.20
CA VAL A 93 7.43 3.30 3.54
C VAL A 93 5.94 3.11 3.79
N ILE A 94 5.59 2.54 4.94
CA ILE A 94 4.21 2.31 5.37
C ILE A 94 3.84 3.34 6.44
N GLY A 95 2.75 4.07 6.25
CA GLY A 95 2.13 4.87 7.29
C GLY A 95 1.27 3.98 8.20
N ALA A 96 1.74 3.74 9.42
CA ALA A 96 1.12 2.80 10.34
C ALA A 96 0.16 3.48 11.30
N ARG A 97 -1.09 2.98 11.32
CA ARG A 97 -2.18 3.45 12.19
C ARG A 97 -2.02 3.07 13.65
N PHE A 98 -1.25 2.02 13.93
CA PHE A 98 -1.14 1.40 15.27
C PHE A 98 0.20 1.66 15.95
N ALA A 99 0.98 2.60 15.44
CA ALA A 99 2.31 2.90 15.98
C ALA A 99 2.31 3.95 17.12
N GLY A 100 1.15 4.18 17.75
CA GLY A 100 1.03 5.00 18.94
C GLY A 100 0.42 6.39 18.74
N GLU A 101 0.01 6.74 17.52
CA GLU A 101 -0.69 8.01 17.23
C GLU A 101 -2.13 7.72 16.77
N GLY A 102 -3.14 8.28 17.47
CA GLY A 102 -4.57 8.24 17.11
C GLY A 102 -5.40 7.12 17.74
N ASP A 103 -6.74 7.31 17.71
CA ASP A 103 -7.75 6.45 18.37
C ASP A 103 -8.27 5.28 17.52
N TYR A 104 -7.57 4.87 16.46
CA TYR A 104 -8.05 3.82 15.58
C TYR A 104 -8.02 2.45 16.26
N GLN A 105 -9.20 1.95 16.70
CA GLN A 105 -9.31 0.68 17.41
C GLN A 105 -9.95 -0.40 16.54
N VAL A 106 -9.19 -1.45 16.23
CA VAL A 106 -9.72 -2.72 15.72
C VAL A 106 -9.88 -3.70 16.88
N ARG A 107 -11.05 -4.32 17.01
CA ARG A 107 -11.36 -5.30 18.06
C ARG A 107 -11.62 -6.69 17.46
N GLY A 108 -11.53 -7.72 18.31
CA GLY A 108 -11.90 -9.10 17.97
C GLY A 108 -10.91 -9.87 17.09
N PRO A 109 -11.37 -10.95 16.42
CA PRO A 109 -10.52 -11.88 15.64
C PRO A 109 -9.71 -11.21 14.54
N ARG A 110 -10.25 -10.14 13.94
CA ARG A 110 -9.55 -9.35 12.90
C ARG A 110 -8.26 -8.74 13.43
N ARG A 111 -8.26 -8.21 14.67
CA ARG A 111 -7.05 -7.64 15.30
C ARG A 111 -5.97 -8.70 15.50
N TRP A 112 -6.37 -9.90 15.90
CA TRP A 112 -5.46 -11.03 16.06
C TRP A 112 -4.82 -11.41 14.71
N ALA A 113 -5.63 -11.58 13.67
CA ALA A 113 -5.15 -11.93 12.34
C ALA A 113 -4.17 -10.87 11.77
N MET A 114 -4.48 -9.57 11.94
CA MET A 114 -3.59 -8.49 11.54
C MET A 114 -2.26 -8.52 12.28
N ARG A 115 -2.27 -8.83 13.60
CA ARG A 115 -1.02 -8.99 14.39
C ARG A 115 -0.18 -10.18 13.95
N VAL A 116 -0.82 -11.30 13.66
CA VAL A 116 -0.12 -12.50 13.15
C VAL A 116 0.55 -12.19 11.82
N LEU A 117 -0.19 -11.54 10.90
CA LEU A 117 0.31 -11.13 9.60
C LEU A 117 1.48 -10.12 9.71
N ALA A 118 1.33 -9.13 10.58
CA ALA A 118 2.38 -8.14 10.85
C ALA A 118 3.65 -8.80 11.42
N ARG A 119 3.51 -9.74 12.39
CA ARG A 119 4.65 -10.48 12.92
C ARG A 119 5.33 -11.36 11.88
N ALA A 120 4.56 -12.04 11.03
CA ALA A 120 5.11 -12.87 9.98
C ALA A 120 5.89 -12.06 8.95
N LEU A 121 5.32 -10.92 8.49
CA LEU A 121 6.01 -9.99 7.60
C LEU A 121 7.22 -9.34 8.26
N SER A 122 7.14 -8.95 9.54
CA SER A 122 8.29 -8.40 10.27
C SER A 122 9.47 -9.39 10.31
N ARG A 123 9.17 -10.70 10.48
CA ARG A 123 10.23 -11.72 10.42
C ARG A 123 10.79 -11.91 9.01
N LEU A 124 9.93 -11.88 8.00
CA LEU A 124 10.33 -12.04 6.62
C LEU A 124 11.22 -10.87 6.16
N THR A 125 10.77 -9.63 6.40
CA THR A 125 11.45 -8.41 5.96
C THR A 125 12.57 -7.96 6.89
N ARG A 126 12.71 -8.58 8.08
CA ARG A 126 13.61 -8.18 9.16
C ARG A 126 13.39 -6.74 9.64
N THR A 127 12.20 -6.20 9.42
CA THR A 127 11.80 -4.85 9.81
C THR A 127 10.60 -4.92 10.75
N PRO A 128 10.60 -4.22 11.89
CA PRO A 128 9.45 -4.19 12.79
C PRO A 128 8.25 -3.53 12.11
N LEU A 129 7.21 -4.32 11.80
CA LEU A 129 5.98 -3.86 11.18
C LEU A 129 4.80 -4.11 12.11
N THR A 130 3.93 -3.12 12.27
CA THR A 130 2.71 -3.21 13.10
C THR A 130 1.43 -3.10 12.26
N ASP A 131 1.48 -2.44 11.10
CA ASP A 131 0.33 -2.23 10.22
C ASP A 131 0.67 -2.48 8.75
N VAL A 132 0.68 -3.74 8.35
CA VAL A 132 0.99 -4.17 6.98
C VAL A 132 -0.20 -4.06 6.02
N THR A 133 -1.38 -3.70 6.53
CA THR A 133 -2.61 -3.56 5.75
C THR A 133 -2.97 -2.09 5.47
N SER A 134 -2.12 -1.15 5.86
CA SER A 134 -2.32 0.26 5.54
C SER A 134 -2.13 0.51 4.04
N GLY A 135 -3.07 1.21 3.43
CA GLY A 135 -2.95 1.73 2.06
C GLY A 135 -2.13 3.02 1.99
N PHE A 136 -1.90 3.70 3.11
CA PHE A 136 -1.09 4.92 3.14
C PHE A 136 0.39 4.57 3.05
N ARG A 137 0.96 4.72 1.86
CA ARG A 137 2.32 4.27 1.54
C ARG A 137 3.06 5.24 0.65
N ALA A 138 4.37 5.31 0.84
CA ALA A 138 5.28 5.94 -0.11
C ALA A 138 6.13 4.86 -0.79
N THR A 139 6.37 5.06 -2.08
CA THR A 139 7.17 4.21 -2.96
C THR A 139 8.27 5.07 -3.55
N GLY A 140 9.51 4.72 -3.30
CA GLY A 140 10.70 5.43 -3.77
C GLY A 140 11.16 4.98 -5.17
N PRO A 141 12.23 5.60 -5.69
CA PRO A 141 12.68 5.42 -7.07
C PRO A 141 13.11 3.99 -7.39
N ALA A 142 13.66 3.23 -6.44
CA ALA A 142 14.04 1.83 -6.66
C ALA A 142 12.84 0.88 -6.72
N ALA A 143 11.78 1.17 -5.96
CA ALA A 143 10.56 0.35 -5.91
C ALA A 143 9.57 0.69 -7.05
N LEU A 144 9.57 1.92 -7.53
CA LEU A 144 8.61 2.41 -8.52
C LEU A 144 8.60 1.61 -9.83
N PRO A 145 9.74 1.28 -10.47
CA PRO A 145 9.77 0.45 -11.68
C PRO A 145 9.22 -0.97 -11.46
N LEU A 146 9.51 -1.56 -10.31
CA LEU A 146 9.00 -2.87 -9.93
C LEU A 146 7.48 -2.85 -9.80
N PHE A 147 6.94 -1.87 -9.10
CA PHE A 147 5.49 -1.76 -8.88
C PHE A 147 4.73 -1.34 -10.15
N ALA A 148 5.32 -0.55 -11.02
CA ALA A 148 4.74 -0.25 -12.33
C ALA A 148 4.61 -1.50 -13.21
N ARG A 149 5.53 -2.48 -13.09
CA ARG A 149 5.52 -3.71 -13.85
C ARG A 149 4.66 -4.80 -13.22
N ASP A 150 4.82 -5.06 -11.92
CA ASP A 150 4.36 -6.29 -11.26
C ASP A 150 3.49 -6.06 -10.02
N TYR A 151 2.88 -4.88 -9.85
CA TYR A 151 2.04 -4.61 -8.67
C TYR A 151 0.87 -5.59 -8.58
N PRO A 152 0.63 -6.22 -7.40
CA PRO A 152 -0.45 -7.20 -7.23
C PRO A 152 -1.82 -6.58 -7.47
N GLN A 153 -2.70 -7.28 -8.20
CA GLN A 153 -4.00 -6.73 -8.62
C GLN A 153 -5.14 -7.05 -7.64
N GLU A 154 -4.95 -8.01 -6.74
CA GLU A 154 -6.03 -8.48 -5.88
C GLU A 154 -6.14 -7.68 -4.57
N TYR A 155 -7.38 -7.49 -4.11
CA TYR A 155 -7.69 -6.80 -2.86
C TYR A 155 -7.00 -7.46 -1.65
N LEU A 156 -6.35 -6.68 -0.79
CA LEU A 156 -5.41 -7.07 0.29
C LEU A 156 -4.15 -7.81 -0.20
N GLY A 157 -4.14 -8.40 -1.40
CA GLY A 157 -2.92 -8.78 -2.09
C GLY A 157 -2.07 -7.55 -2.40
N ASP A 158 -2.70 -6.48 -2.84
CA ASP A 158 -2.06 -5.19 -3.12
C ASP A 158 -1.22 -4.67 -1.94
N THR A 159 -1.66 -4.86 -0.70
CA THR A 159 -0.95 -4.38 0.49
C THR A 159 0.09 -5.37 1.01
N VAL A 160 -0.22 -6.64 1.13
CA VAL A 160 0.66 -7.66 1.71
C VAL A 160 1.62 -8.23 0.67
N GLU A 161 1.10 -8.57 -0.51
CA GLU A 161 1.90 -9.14 -1.60
C GLU A 161 2.91 -8.15 -2.15
N SER A 162 2.58 -6.85 -2.19
CA SER A 162 3.53 -5.80 -2.61
C SER A 162 4.74 -5.72 -1.67
N LEU A 163 4.55 -5.94 -0.36
CA LEU A 163 5.67 -5.99 0.59
C LEU A 163 6.53 -7.24 0.40
N VAL A 164 5.91 -8.39 0.12
CA VAL A 164 6.63 -9.63 -0.23
C VAL A 164 7.39 -9.45 -1.54
N LEU A 165 6.77 -8.82 -2.53
CA LEU A 165 7.40 -8.51 -3.83
C LEU A 165 8.61 -7.60 -3.65
N ALA A 166 8.46 -6.49 -2.89
CA ALA A 166 9.55 -5.57 -2.58
C ALA A 166 10.70 -6.29 -1.85
N HIS A 167 10.39 -7.08 -0.82
CA HIS A 167 11.40 -7.83 -0.07
C HIS A 167 12.17 -8.83 -0.96
N ARG A 168 11.47 -9.57 -1.85
CA ARG A 168 12.10 -10.50 -2.80
C ARG A 168 13.01 -9.81 -3.80
N ALA A 169 12.71 -8.58 -4.16
CA ALA A 169 13.55 -7.75 -5.01
C ALA A 169 14.74 -7.12 -4.25
N GLY A 170 14.92 -7.44 -2.95
CA GLY A 170 16.00 -6.88 -2.13
C GLY A 170 15.74 -5.44 -1.67
N LEU A 171 14.53 -4.91 -1.84
CA LEU A 171 14.19 -3.55 -1.46
C LEU A 171 13.98 -3.43 0.05
N THR A 172 14.36 -2.29 0.60
CA THR A 172 14.20 -1.94 2.00
C THR A 172 12.79 -1.42 2.30
N ILE A 173 12.24 -1.85 3.44
CA ILE A 173 10.88 -1.47 3.87
C ILE A 173 11.00 -0.80 5.23
N ALA A 174 10.33 0.33 5.40
CA ALA A 174 10.21 1.02 6.69
C ALA A 174 8.75 1.30 7.05
N GLN A 175 8.53 1.69 8.30
CA GLN A 175 7.23 2.06 8.81
C GLN A 175 7.36 3.33 9.65
N VAL A 176 6.45 4.28 9.45
CA VAL A 176 6.36 5.51 10.24
C VAL A 176 4.98 5.62 10.89
N PRO A 177 4.86 6.15 12.12
CA PRO A 177 3.57 6.40 12.74
C PRO A 177 2.85 7.53 12.03
N VAL A 178 1.55 7.33 11.79
CA VAL A 178 0.67 8.34 11.19
C VAL A 178 -0.64 8.44 11.93
N ALA A 179 -1.14 9.65 12.08
CA ALA A 179 -2.47 9.88 12.59
C ALA A 179 -3.52 9.53 11.52
N MET A 180 -4.56 8.81 11.91
CA MET A 180 -5.70 8.52 11.05
C MET A 180 -6.92 9.29 11.53
N ARG A 181 -7.62 9.90 10.60
CA ARG A 181 -8.88 10.58 10.85
C ARG A 181 -10.05 9.59 10.79
N PRO A 182 -11.17 9.87 11.45
CA PRO A 182 -12.42 9.17 11.17
C PRO A 182 -12.78 9.29 9.68
N ARG A 183 -13.35 8.21 9.11
CA ARG A 183 -13.79 8.22 7.71
C ARG A 183 -14.81 9.32 7.49
N ALA A 184 -14.57 10.23 6.56
CA ALA A 184 -15.47 11.34 6.25
C ALA A 184 -16.75 10.90 5.51
N GLY A 185 -16.71 9.72 4.83
CA GLY A 185 -17.85 9.17 4.10
C GLY A 185 -17.50 7.90 3.30
N GLY A 186 -18.46 7.47 2.47
CA GLY A 186 -18.32 6.26 1.66
C GLY A 186 -18.74 4.97 2.37
N ARG A 187 -18.97 3.90 1.58
CA ARG A 187 -19.19 2.56 2.11
C ARG A 187 -17.88 1.79 2.16
N PRO A 188 -17.66 0.94 3.19
CA PRO A 188 -16.51 0.04 3.19
C PRO A 188 -16.51 -0.79 1.91
N SER A 189 -15.36 -0.88 1.24
CA SER A 189 -15.21 -1.60 -0.04
C SER A 189 -15.55 -3.08 0.06
N GLN A 190 -15.54 -3.65 1.28
CA GLN A 190 -15.81 -5.07 1.52
C GLN A 190 -16.62 -5.31 2.79
N SER A 191 -17.49 -6.35 2.76
CA SER A 191 -18.13 -6.87 3.96
C SER A 191 -17.12 -7.54 4.89
N SER A 192 -17.42 -7.58 6.20
CA SER A 192 -16.55 -8.21 7.21
C SER A 192 -16.20 -9.66 6.89
N PHE A 193 -17.10 -10.42 6.26
CA PHE A 193 -16.89 -11.81 5.84
C PHE A 193 -15.86 -11.92 4.71
N ARG A 194 -15.99 -11.10 3.66
CA ARG A 194 -15.02 -11.07 2.56
C ARG A 194 -13.64 -10.61 3.04
N ALA A 195 -13.57 -9.61 3.92
CA ALA A 195 -12.32 -9.19 4.53
C ALA A 195 -11.63 -10.34 5.30
N GLY A 196 -12.38 -11.24 5.96
CA GLY A 196 -11.85 -12.44 6.59
C GLY A 196 -11.24 -13.43 5.59
N ILE A 197 -11.90 -13.68 4.47
CA ILE A 197 -11.39 -14.55 3.39
C ILE A 197 -10.10 -13.98 2.80
N TYR A 198 -10.03 -12.68 2.57
CA TYR A 198 -8.83 -12.05 2.04
C TYR A 198 -7.64 -12.08 3.03
N LEU A 199 -7.91 -11.93 4.33
CA LEU A 199 -6.87 -12.10 5.36
C LEU A 199 -6.33 -13.54 5.39
N LEU A 200 -7.21 -14.54 5.25
CA LEU A 200 -6.81 -15.96 5.16
C LEU A 200 -5.95 -16.19 3.91
N ARG A 201 -6.36 -15.64 2.78
CA ARG A 201 -5.61 -15.74 1.52
C ARG A 201 -4.23 -15.07 1.62
N ALA A 202 -4.16 -13.86 2.17
CA ALA A 202 -2.89 -13.17 2.42
C ALA A 202 -1.97 -13.98 3.34
N MET A 203 -2.54 -14.66 4.34
CA MET A 203 -1.79 -15.57 5.21
C MET A 203 -1.27 -16.80 4.48
N LEU A 204 -2.04 -17.39 3.56
CA LEU A 204 -1.62 -18.51 2.72
C LEU A 204 -0.49 -18.12 1.76
N VAL A 205 -0.60 -16.96 1.10
CA VAL A 205 0.46 -16.42 0.22
C VAL A 205 1.75 -16.19 1.01
N LEU A 206 1.64 -15.61 2.19
CA LEU A 206 2.79 -15.37 3.06
C LEU A 206 3.41 -16.70 3.54
N MET A 207 2.59 -17.68 3.90
CA MET A 207 3.05 -19.02 4.30
C MET A 207 3.80 -19.69 3.14
N MET A 208 3.27 -19.66 1.92
CA MET A 208 3.96 -20.16 0.73
C MET A 208 5.26 -19.42 0.45
N ALA A 209 5.30 -18.10 0.65
CA ALA A 209 6.51 -17.29 0.50
C ALA A 209 7.61 -17.70 1.49
N VAL A 210 7.23 -17.99 2.75
CA VAL A 210 8.16 -18.45 3.80
C VAL A 210 8.65 -19.88 3.54
N VAL A 211 7.76 -20.78 3.09
CA VAL A 211 8.12 -22.18 2.80
C VAL A 211 9.08 -22.27 1.61
N ARG A 212 8.84 -21.51 0.54
CA ARG A 212 9.74 -21.46 -0.62
C ARG A 212 11.15 -21.00 -0.26
N ARG A 213 11.27 -20.01 0.63
CA ARG A 213 12.59 -19.57 1.10
C ARG A 213 13.38 -20.67 1.81
N ARG A 214 12.69 -21.50 2.61
CA ARG A 214 13.35 -22.63 3.31
C ARG A 214 13.85 -23.70 2.34
N SER A 215 13.17 -23.95 1.23
CA SER A 215 13.62 -24.89 0.21
C SER A 215 14.81 -24.36 -0.58
N ASP A 216 14.84 -23.08 -0.89
CA ASP A 216 15.96 -22.46 -1.61
C ASP A 216 17.23 -22.41 -0.74
N ASP A 217 17.12 -22.06 0.54
CA ASP A 217 18.22 -22.08 1.51
C ASP A 217 18.76 -23.51 1.74
N ALA A 218 17.91 -24.54 1.71
CA ALA A 218 18.30 -25.94 1.86
C ALA A 218 19.07 -26.46 0.63
N HIS A 219 18.67 -26.07 -0.59
CA HIS A 219 19.36 -26.46 -1.82
C HIS A 219 20.75 -25.81 -1.96
N VAL A 220 20.90 -24.55 -1.51
CA VAL A 220 22.21 -23.88 -1.49
C VAL A 220 23.14 -24.54 -0.49
N ALA A 221 22.67 -24.92 0.70
CA ALA A 221 23.47 -25.59 1.71
C ALA A 221 23.94 -27.01 1.27
N GLU A 222 23.13 -27.72 0.48
CA GLU A 222 23.52 -29.03 -0.09
C GLU A 222 24.55 -28.89 -1.22
N SER A 223 24.49 -27.84 -2.03
CA SER A 223 25.47 -27.61 -3.12
C SER A 223 26.86 -27.25 -2.58
N ASP A 224 26.95 -26.53 -1.47
CA ASP A 224 28.21 -26.14 -0.83
C ASP A 224 28.88 -27.28 -0.04
N SER A 225 28.15 -28.36 0.26
CA SER A 225 28.70 -29.51 0.98
C SER A 225 29.31 -30.58 0.07
N HIS A 226 29.21 -30.46 -1.26
CA HIS A 226 29.72 -31.42 -2.27
C HIS A 226 30.77 -30.83 -3.20
N GLY A 227 31.32 -29.65 -2.90
CA GLY A 227 32.47 -29.03 -3.56
C GLY A 227 33.66 -29.00 -2.64
#